data_7b6e72d60af3b1c6780dc590ff105362
#
_entry.id   7b6e72d60af3b1c6780dc590ff105362
#
_cell.length_a   1.000
_cell.length_b   1.000
_cell.length_c   1.000
_cell.angle_alpha   90.00
_cell.angle_beta   90.00
_cell.angle_gamma   90.00
#
_symmetry.space_group_name_H-M   'P 1'
#
loop_
_entity.id
_entity.type
_entity.pdbx_description
1 polymer ?
#
loop_
_entity_poly.entity_id
_entity_poly.type
_entity_poly.pdbx_seq_one_letter_code
_entity_poly.pdbx_strand_id
1 'polypeptide(L)'
;TTEIYTLCLHDALPISSWATKAGVEEGIVAGGGVALANAIPAVAKYVKKLSGDEKTGANIVMRALEEPVRQIAENAGFEGSVVVEKVKASKPGVGFNAFTEEYEEMIKAGIVDPAKVTRSALQNAASVSAMLLTTEAGVVDKDSEEDAAPMGGGMPGMGGMPGMM
;
A
#
# COMPACT_ATOMS: atom_id res chain seq x y z
N THR A 1 -26.25 -0.10 -1.55
CA THR A 1 -25.27 0.67 -2.35
C THR A 1 -24.95 2.01 -1.70
N THR A 2 -25.96 2.71 -1.13
CA THR A 2 -25.81 4.03 -0.51
C THR A 2 -24.99 3.99 0.79
N GLU A 3 -25.10 2.93 1.58
CA GLU A 3 -24.35 2.78 2.85
C GLU A 3 -22.84 2.63 2.65
N ILE A 4 -22.40 1.95 1.58
CA ILE A 4 -20.97 1.78 1.25
C ILE A 4 -20.33 3.14 0.90
N TYR A 5 -21.04 3.98 0.16
CA TYR A 5 -20.55 5.33 -0.18
C TYR A 5 -20.48 6.24 1.04
N THR A 6 -21.40 6.11 1.99
CA THR A 6 -21.44 6.92 3.21
C THR A 6 -20.26 6.54 4.14
N LEU A 7 -19.95 5.25 4.29
CA LEU A 7 -18.79 4.76 5.04
C LEU A 7 -17.47 5.27 4.41
N CYS A 8 -17.31 5.15 3.10
CA CYS A 8 -16.12 5.67 2.40
C CYS A 8 -15.93 7.19 2.57
N LEU A 9 -17.01 7.98 2.55
CA LEU A 9 -16.94 9.43 2.75
C LEU A 9 -16.62 9.80 4.20
N HIS A 10 -17.15 9.05 5.17
CA HIS A 10 -16.90 9.31 6.58
C HIS A 10 -15.43 9.07 6.98
N ASP A 11 -14.77 8.09 6.35
CA ASP A 11 -13.36 7.77 6.60
C ASP A 11 -12.40 8.62 5.74
N ALA A 12 -12.84 9.06 4.56
CA ALA A 12 -12.02 9.86 3.65
C ALA A 12 -11.67 11.25 4.21
N LEU A 13 -12.58 11.90 4.93
CA LEU A 13 -12.35 13.23 5.51
C LEU A 13 -11.27 13.24 6.60
N PRO A 14 -11.25 12.32 7.60
CA PRO A 14 -10.17 12.23 8.57
C PRO A 14 -8.83 11.89 7.90
N ILE A 15 -8.81 10.95 6.97
CA ILE A 15 -7.59 10.54 6.25
C ILE A 15 -7.00 11.72 5.47
N SER A 16 -7.81 12.47 4.74
CA SER A 16 -7.35 13.63 3.98
C SER A 16 -6.83 14.76 4.88
N SER A 17 -7.46 14.99 6.02
CA SER A 17 -7.01 16.01 7.00
C SER A 17 -5.67 15.60 7.64
N TRP A 18 -5.47 14.32 7.95
CA TRP A 18 -4.21 13.82 8.50
C TRP A 18 -3.08 13.86 7.47
N ALA A 19 -3.36 13.50 6.20
CA ALA A 19 -2.40 13.62 5.12
C ALA A 19 -1.97 15.07 4.91
N THR A 20 -2.91 16.00 4.91
CA THR A 20 -2.62 17.44 4.81
C THR A 20 -1.76 17.94 5.97
N LYS A 21 -2.09 17.55 7.21
CA LYS A 21 -1.29 17.87 8.39
C LYS A 21 0.13 17.33 8.29
N ALA A 22 0.29 16.08 7.88
CA ALA A 22 1.59 15.45 7.68
C ALA A 22 2.41 16.18 6.59
N GLY A 23 1.76 16.64 5.52
CA GLY A 23 2.39 17.46 4.48
C GLY A 23 2.84 18.83 4.97
N VAL A 24 2.10 19.46 5.88
CA VAL A 24 2.49 20.73 6.51
C VAL A 24 3.70 20.54 7.45
N GLU A 25 3.76 19.40 8.16
CA GLU A 25 4.81 19.14 9.15
C GLU A 25 6.18 18.84 8.50
N GLU A 26 6.25 18.01 7.46
CA GLU A 26 7.51 17.55 6.86
C GLU A 26 7.61 17.83 5.34
N GLY A 27 6.63 18.52 4.77
CA GLY A 27 6.60 18.80 3.34
C GLY A 27 6.03 17.65 2.50
N ILE A 28 6.09 17.84 1.19
CA ILE A 28 5.59 16.90 0.19
C ILE A 28 6.73 16.39 -0.69
N VAL A 29 6.56 15.18 -1.21
CA VAL A 29 7.47 14.52 -2.15
C VAL A 29 6.70 14.04 -3.39
N ALA A 30 7.41 13.65 -4.43
CA ALA A 30 6.79 13.02 -5.60
C ALA A 30 6.03 11.76 -5.18
N GLY A 31 4.76 11.69 -5.53
CA GLY A 31 3.88 10.58 -5.20
C GLY A 31 4.05 9.36 -6.11
N GLY A 32 3.12 8.44 -6.04
CA GLY A 32 3.14 7.24 -6.87
C GLY A 32 4.32 6.30 -6.64
N GLY A 33 4.91 6.30 -5.43
CA GLY A 33 6.08 5.49 -5.08
C GLY A 33 7.42 6.06 -5.59
N VAL A 34 7.40 7.16 -6.35
CA VAL A 34 8.60 7.74 -6.98
C VAL A 34 9.61 8.24 -5.95
N ALA A 35 9.15 8.76 -4.81
CA ALA A 35 10.05 9.21 -3.74
C ALA A 35 10.95 8.08 -3.22
N LEU A 36 10.41 6.87 -3.06
CA LEU A 36 11.17 5.69 -2.64
C LEU A 36 12.12 5.20 -3.75
N ALA A 37 11.65 5.17 -5.00
CA ALA A 37 12.51 4.84 -6.14
C ALA A 37 13.69 5.83 -6.28
N ASN A 38 13.47 7.12 -6.05
CA ASN A 38 14.52 8.14 -6.06
C ASN A 38 15.53 8.01 -4.90
N ALA A 39 15.18 7.30 -3.83
CA ALA A 39 16.11 7.00 -2.73
C ALA A 39 17.09 5.86 -3.06
N ILE A 40 16.80 5.01 -4.04
CA ILE A 40 17.62 3.85 -4.43
C ILE A 40 19.09 4.22 -4.69
N PRO A 41 19.43 5.27 -5.42
CA PRO A 41 20.84 5.63 -5.65
C PRO A 41 21.60 5.99 -4.36
N ALA A 42 20.91 6.57 -3.38
CA ALA A 42 21.53 6.88 -2.08
C ALA A 42 21.80 5.59 -1.28
N VAL A 43 20.84 4.66 -1.26
CA VAL A 43 20.98 3.35 -0.63
C VAL A 43 22.09 2.55 -1.33
N ALA A 44 22.15 2.56 -2.65
CA ALA A 44 23.20 1.88 -3.43
C ALA A 44 24.63 2.38 -3.08
N LYS A 45 24.79 3.69 -2.81
CA LYS A 45 26.07 4.24 -2.33
C LYS A 45 26.43 3.71 -0.94
N TYR A 46 25.44 3.53 -0.08
CA TYR A 46 25.65 2.98 1.26
C TYR A 46 26.00 1.49 1.20
N VAL A 47 25.29 0.71 0.39
CA VAL A 47 25.52 -0.73 0.17
C VAL A 47 26.96 -1.05 -0.27
N LYS A 48 27.60 -0.16 -1.04
CA LYS A 48 29.00 -0.31 -1.45
C LYS A 48 30.01 -0.30 -0.29
N LYS A 49 29.61 0.23 0.88
CA LYS A 49 30.44 0.29 2.07
C LYS A 49 30.26 -0.93 2.99
N LEU A 50 29.25 -1.74 2.73
CA LEU A 50 28.88 -2.90 3.53
C LEU A 50 29.49 -4.19 2.95
N SER A 51 29.65 -5.19 3.80
CA SER A 51 30.14 -6.53 3.43
C SER A 51 29.32 -7.63 4.10
N GLY A 52 29.41 -8.88 3.59
CA GLY A 52 28.73 -10.02 4.18
C GLY A 52 27.21 -9.86 4.22
N ASP A 53 26.62 -10.31 5.32
CA ASP A 53 25.16 -10.36 5.52
C ASP A 53 24.52 -8.98 5.59
N GLU A 54 25.21 -7.97 6.11
CA GLU A 54 24.73 -6.59 6.11
C GLU A 54 24.50 -6.06 4.70
N LYS A 55 25.39 -6.39 3.76
CA LYS A 55 25.25 -6.04 2.35
C LYS A 55 24.06 -6.74 1.73
N THR A 56 23.83 -8.01 2.07
CA THR A 56 22.69 -8.79 1.59
C THR A 56 21.39 -8.16 2.10
N GLY A 57 21.29 -7.85 3.39
CA GLY A 57 20.12 -7.17 3.96
C GLY A 57 19.84 -5.82 3.31
N ALA A 58 20.87 -5.01 3.09
CA ALA A 58 20.72 -3.71 2.43
C ALA A 58 20.28 -3.83 0.96
N ASN A 59 20.68 -4.87 0.24
CA ASN A 59 20.20 -5.17 -1.10
C ASN A 59 18.72 -5.56 -1.11
N ILE A 60 18.25 -6.29 -0.09
CA ILE A 60 16.83 -6.63 0.07
C ILE A 60 16.01 -5.34 0.24
N VAL A 61 16.45 -4.44 1.12
CA VAL A 61 15.79 -3.14 1.31
C VAL A 61 15.76 -2.35 0.01
N MET A 62 16.90 -2.29 -0.71
CA MET A 62 16.98 -1.56 -1.97
C MET A 62 15.96 -2.08 -3.01
N ARG A 63 15.76 -3.39 -3.08
CA ARG A 63 14.76 -4.00 -3.95
C ARG A 63 13.34 -3.68 -3.48
N ALA A 64 13.08 -3.71 -2.18
CA ALA A 64 11.78 -3.38 -1.62
C ALA A 64 11.33 -1.94 -1.93
N LEU A 65 12.26 -1.01 -2.12
CA LEU A 65 11.95 0.38 -2.50
C LEU A 65 11.32 0.51 -3.90
N GLU A 66 11.45 -0.51 -4.75
CA GLU A 66 10.85 -0.54 -6.09
C GLU A 66 9.39 -0.97 -6.06
N GLU A 67 8.98 -1.74 -5.05
CA GLU A 67 7.68 -2.41 -5.00
C GLU A 67 6.48 -1.44 -5.05
N PRO A 68 6.48 -0.27 -4.41
CA PRO A 68 5.34 0.65 -4.52
C PRO A 68 5.05 1.10 -5.96
N VAL A 69 6.10 1.42 -6.74
CA VAL A 69 5.94 1.78 -8.17
C VAL A 69 5.47 0.58 -8.98
N ARG A 70 6.05 -0.59 -8.72
CA ARG A 70 5.69 -1.86 -9.37
C ARG A 70 4.22 -2.17 -9.17
N GLN A 71 3.75 -2.16 -7.93
CA GLN A 71 2.38 -2.50 -7.59
C GLN A 71 1.36 -1.54 -8.19
N ILE A 72 1.68 -0.23 -8.23
CA ILE A 72 0.81 0.77 -8.88
C ILE A 72 0.69 0.48 -10.37
N ALA A 73 1.80 0.15 -11.05
CA ALA A 73 1.79 -0.18 -12.47
C ALA A 73 1.00 -1.46 -12.75
N GLU A 74 1.19 -2.51 -11.95
CA GLU A 74 0.47 -3.78 -12.07
C GLU A 74 -1.03 -3.61 -11.83
N ASN A 75 -1.43 -2.81 -10.84
CA ASN A 75 -2.83 -2.49 -10.58
C ASN A 75 -3.48 -1.73 -11.75
N ALA A 76 -2.70 -1.00 -12.53
CA ALA A 76 -3.14 -0.32 -13.74
C ALA A 76 -3.07 -1.22 -15.01
N GLY A 77 -2.68 -2.50 -14.86
CA GLY A 77 -2.60 -3.45 -15.98
C GLY A 77 -1.29 -3.41 -16.77
N PHE A 78 -0.26 -2.73 -16.26
CA PHE A 78 1.04 -2.62 -16.91
C PHE A 78 2.07 -3.59 -16.31
N GLU A 79 3.10 -3.92 -17.09
CA GLU A 79 4.23 -4.72 -16.60
C GLU A 79 5.08 -3.89 -15.63
N GLY A 80 4.96 -4.18 -14.33
CA GLY A 80 5.59 -3.40 -13.27
C GLY A 80 7.10 -3.28 -13.40
N SER A 81 7.78 -4.33 -13.88
CA SER A 81 9.23 -4.35 -14.09
C SER A 81 9.68 -3.31 -15.11
N VAL A 82 8.94 -3.19 -16.20
CA VAL A 82 9.23 -2.23 -17.28
C VAL A 82 9.04 -0.79 -16.78
N VAL A 83 7.96 -0.57 -16.03
CA VAL A 83 7.67 0.76 -15.47
C VAL A 83 8.75 1.17 -14.47
N VAL A 84 9.13 0.28 -13.55
CA VAL A 84 10.20 0.55 -12.56
C VAL A 84 11.51 0.92 -13.25
N GLU A 85 11.95 0.17 -14.25
CA GLU A 85 13.20 0.46 -14.97
C GLU A 85 13.16 1.83 -15.69
N LYS A 86 12.02 2.18 -16.30
CA LYS A 86 11.83 3.51 -16.91
C LYS A 86 11.87 4.64 -15.88
N VAL A 87 11.22 4.45 -14.73
CA VAL A 87 11.24 5.44 -13.64
C VAL A 87 12.67 5.63 -13.10
N LYS A 88 13.42 4.54 -12.90
CA LYS A 88 14.82 4.58 -12.45
C LYS A 88 15.75 5.26 -13.45
N ALA A 89 15.49 5.11 -14.75
CA ALA A 89 16.26 5.75 -15.81
C ALA A 89 15.88 7.23 -16.04
N SER A 90 14.75 7.66 -15.51
CA SER A 90 14.24 9.03 -15.65
C SER A 90 14.92 10.01 -14.71
N LYS A 91 14.66 11.30 -14.91
CA LYS A 91 15.11 12.35 -13.97
C LYS A 91 14.40 12.20 -12.62
N PRO A 92 15.06 12.57 -11.51
CA PRO A 92 14.39 12.58 -10.20
C PRO A 92 13.08 13.37 -10.23
N GLY A 93 12.01 12.80 -9.67
CA GLY A 93 10.69 13.41 -9.66
C GLY A 93 9.78 13.02 -10.82
N VAL A 94 10.32 12.39 -11.86
CA VAL A 94 9.52 11.82 -12.97
C VAL A 94 9.06 10.41 -12.56
N GLY A 95 7.77 10.15 -12.73
CA GLY A 95 7.12 8.88 -12.42
C GLY A 95 6.10 8.48 -13.47
N PHE A 96 5.46 7.35 -13.23
CA PHE A 96 4.38 6.84 -14.07
C PHE A 96 3.03 7.29 -13.52
N ASN A 97 2.28 8.06 -14.31
CA ASN A 97 0.90 8.41 -14.01
C ASN A 97 -0.02 7.31 -14.54
N ALA A 98 -0.56 6.50 -13.64
CA ALA A 98 -1.42 5.37 -13.99
C ALA A 98 -2.78 5.80 -14.59
N PHE A 99 -3.19 7.05 -14.43
CA PHE A 99 -4.43 7.58 -14.98
C PHE A 99 -4.29 8.02 -16.44
N THR A 100 -3.17 8.68 -16.78
CA THR A 100 -2.89 9.14 -18.16
C THR A 100 -2.04 8.15 -18.95
N GLU A 101 -1.48 7.14 -18.27
CA GLU A 101 -0.54 6.14 -18.82
C GLU A 101 0.77 6.76 -19.33
N GLU A 102 1.12 7.94 -18.84
CA GLU A 102 2.28 8.70 -19.28
C GLU A 102 3.33 8.84 -18.17
N TYR A 103 4.58 9.15 -18.59
CA TYR A 103 5.68 9.45 -17.69
C TYR A 103 5.85 10.96 -17.60
N GLU A 104 5.59 11.52 -16.42
CA GLU A 104 5.60 12.96 -16.20
C GLU A 104 6.18 13.35 -14.84
N GLU A 105 6.40 14.64 -14.64
CA GLU A 105 6.88 15.18 -13.38
C GLU A 105 5.75 15.19 -12.34
N MET A 106 5.80 14.26 -11.38
CA MET A 106 4.72 13.96 -10.46
C MET A 106 4.25 15.17 -9.66
N ILE A 107 5.16 16.02 -9.19
CA ILE A 107 4.79 17.22 -8.42
C ILE A 107 4.01 18.22 -9.29
N LYS A 108 4.40 18.40 -10.55
CA LYS A 108 3.69 19.31 -11.49
C LYS A 108 2.33 18.75 -11.90
N ALA A 109 2.23 17.43 -12.01
CA ALA A 109 0.98 16.74 -12.26
C ALA A 109 0.02 16.73 -11.04
N GLY A 110 0.48 17.24 -9.89
CA GLY A 110 -0.31 17.22 -8.65
C GLY A 110 -0.34 15.87 -7.93
N ILE A 111 0.49 14.93 -8.36
CA ILE A 111 0.63 13.60 -7.74
C ILE A 111 1.73 13.68 -6.68
N VAL A 112 1.32 13.91 -5.44
CA VAL A 112 2.21 14.17 -4.32
C VAL A 112 1.84 13.32 -3.11
N ASP A 113 2.85 12.94 -2.33
CA ASP A 113 2.70 12.26 -1.06
C ASP A 113 3.29 13.10 0.08
N PRO A 114 2.73 13.07 1.30
CA PRO A 114 3.37 13.65 2.46
C PRO A 114 4.67 12.92 2.80
N ALA A 115 5.78 13.64 2.94
CA ALA A 115 7.08 13.05 3.24
C ALA A 115 7.08 12.24 4.54
N LYS A 116 6.37 12.73 5.57
CA LYS A 116 6.20 12.05 6.85
C LYS A 116 5.54 10.68 6.70
N VAL A 117 4.51 10.57 5.86
CA VAL A 117 3.79 9.30 5.63
C VAL A 117 4.71 8.29 4.95
N THR A 118 5.36 8.69 3.86
CA THR A 118 6.29 7.82 3.12
C THR A 118 7.45 7.32 3.99
N ARG A 119 8.04 8.22 4.80
CA ARG A 119 9.10 7.88 5.73
C ARG A 119 8.64 6.94 6.84
N SER A 120 7.48 7.23 7.46
CA SER A 120 6.93 6.40 8.54
C SER A 120 6.51 5.02 8.04
N ALA A 121 5.96 4.91 6.84
CA ALA A 121 5.62 3.63 6.23
C ALA A 121 6.86 2.74 6.09
N LEU A 122 7.97 3.29 5.58
CA LEU A 122 9.22 2.55 5.44
C LEU A 122 9.80 2.13 6.80
N GLN A 123 9.78 3.02 7.81
CA GLN A 123 10.24 2.70 9.16
C GLN A 123 9.41 1.60 9.81
N ASN A 124 8.09 1.67 9.70
CA ASN A 124 7.19 0.67 10.26
C ASN A 124 7.36 -0.68 9.55
N ALA A 125 7.46 -0.68 8.22
CA ALA A 125 7.71 -1.90 7.46
C ALA A 125 9.03 -2.57 7.87
N ALA A 126 10.09 -1.80 8.03
CA ALA A 126 11.38 -2.31 8.49
C ALA A 126 11.30 -2.89 9.92
N SER A 127 10.58 -2.22 10.83
CA SER A 127 10.38 -2.68 12.20
C SER A 127 9.63 -4.00 12.27
N VAL A 128 8.52 -4.12 11.54
CA VAL A 128 7.71 -5.36 11.48
C VAL A 128 8.51 -6.50 10.83
N SER A 129 9.22 -6.21 9.75
CA SER A 129 10.07 -7.21 9.08
C SER A 129 11.18 -7.73 9.99
N ALA A 130 11.83 -6.84 10.75
CA ALA A 130 12.85 -7.24 11.71
C ALA A 130 12.28 -8.14 12.83
N MET A 131 11.09 -7.81 13.32
CA MET A 131 10.38 -8.64 14.31
C MET A 131 10.06 -10.02 13.75
N LEU A 132 9.52 -10.09 12.51
CA LEU A 132 9.19 -11.35 11.86
C LEU A 132 10.43 -12.23 11.64
N LEU A 133 11.55 -11.64 11.22
CA LEU A 133 12.82 -12.36 10.99
C LEU A 133 13.43 -12.95 12.27
N THR A 134 13.13 -12.37 13.44
CA THR A 134 13.61 -12.86 14.74
C THR A 134 12.63 -13.78 15.46
N THR A 135 11.45 -14.02 14.88
CA THR A 135 10.40 -14.88 15.46
C THR A 135 10.67 -16.34 15.14
N GLU A 136 10.73 -17.18 16.15
CA GLU A 136 10.89 -18.66 15.99
C GLU A 136 9.55 -19.35 15.75
N ALA A 137 8.46 -18.87 16.35
CA ALA A 137 7.13 -19.47 16.25
C ALA A 137 6.04 -18.40 16.31
N GLY A 138 4.97 -18.60 15.56
CA GLY A 138 3.75 -17.81 15.61
C GLY A 138 2.61 -18.63 16.24
N VAL A 139 1.89 -18.02 17.19
CA VAL A 139 0.66 -18.60 17.74
C VAL A 139 -0.51 -17.78 17.19
N VAL A 140 -1.41 -18.44 16.50
CA VAL A 140 -2.61 -17.83 15.93
C VAL A 140 -3.83 -18.64 16.36
N ASP A 141 -4.97 -17.97 16.48
CA ASP A 141 -6.23 -18.66 16.71
C ASP A 141 -6.58 -19.49 15.46
N LYS A 142 -7.08 -20.69 15.68
CA LYS A 142 -7.57 -21.54 14.60
C LYS A 142 -8.98 -21.07 14.26
N ASP A 143 -9.23 -20.79 12.97
CA ASP A 143 -10.58 -20.51 12.49
C ASP A 143 -11.51 -21.68 12.89
N SER A 144 -12.52 -21.39 13.72
CA SER A 144 -13.56 -22.37 14.04
C SER A 144 -14.50 -22.48 12.85
N GLU A 145 -14.74 -23.69 12.39
CA GLU A 145 -15.69 -23.96 11.29
C GLU A 145 -17.15 -23.54 11.63
N GLU A 146 -17.39 -23.10 12.85
CA GLU A 146 -18.71 -22.65 13.32
C GLU A 146 -19.13 -21.27 12.78
N ASP A 147 -18.20 -20.45 12.30
CA ASP A 147 -18.53 -19.14 11.70
C ASP A 147 -19.02 -19.23 10.23
N ALA A 148 -19.05 -20.43 9.67
CA ALA A 148 -19.60 -20.72 8.35
C ALA A 148 -21.05 -21.28 8.42
N ALA A 149 -21.84 -20.87 9.40
CA ALA A 149 -23.25 -21.25 9.42
C ALA A 149 -23.97 -20.60 8.23
N PRO A 150 -24.56 -21.37 7.30
CA PRO A 150 -25.27 -20.80 6.18
C PRO A 150 -26.49 -20.04 6.73
N MET A 151 -26.66 -18.80 6.36
CA MET A 151 -27.90 -18.06 6.51
C MET A 151 -29.01 -18.77 5.72
N GLY A 152 -29.53 -19.85 6.27
CA GLY A 152 -30.71 -20.52 5.82
C GLY A 152 -31.92 -19.72 6.26
N GLY A 153 -32.45 -18.87 5.37
CA GLY A 153 -33.73 -18.22 5.52
C GLY A 153 -34.84 -19.27 5.59
N GLY A 154 -35.23 -19.68 6.79
CA GLY A 154 -36.47 -20.39 7.03
C GLY A 154 -37.63 -19.39 7.08
N MET A 155 -38.43 -19.30 6.01
CA MET A 155 -39.73 -18.68 6.07
C MET A 155 -40.63 -19.45 7.03
N PRO A 156 -41.27 -18.83 8.04
CA PRO A 156 -42.31 -19.52 8.82
C PRO A 156 -43.54 -19.76 7.93
N GLY A 157 -43.87 -21.01 7.75
CA GLY A 157 -45.06 -21.41 7.04
C GLY A 157 -46.32 -20.88 7.72
N MET A 158 -47.16 -20.24 6.93
CA MET A 158 -48.47 -19.75 7.29
C MET A 158 -49.41 -20.93 7.50
N GLY A 159 -49.66 -21.29 8.75
CA GLY A 159 -50.58 -22.36 9.14
C GLY A 159 -52.04 -22.01 8.77
N GLY A 160 -52.73 -22.98 8.22
CA GLY A 160 -54.08 -22.84 7.71
C GLY A 160 -55.12 -22.56 8.78
N MET A 161 -56.13 -21.81 8.42
CA MET A 161 -57.37 -21.61 9.19
C MET A 161 -58.22 -22.88 9.14
N PRO A 162 -58.77 -23.35 10.26
CA PRO A 162 -59.84 -24.36 10.23
C PRO A 162 -61.19 -23.68 9.89
N GLY A 163 -61.92 -24.24 8.96
CA GLY A 163 -63.26 -23.81 8.61
C GLY A 163 -64.26 -24.03 9.75
N MET A 164 -65.19 -23.08 9.84
CA MET A 164 -66.44 -23.28 10.61
C MET A 164 -67.59 -23.38 9.61
N MET A 165 -68.36 -24.43 9.82
CA MET A 165 -69.73 -24.53 9.36
C MET A 165 -70.61 -23.50 10.01
#